data_cabfba78d52dd734b30fa3cf794663f1
#
_entry.id   cabfba78d52dd734b30fa3cf794663f1
#
_cell.length_a   1.000
_cell.length_b   1.000
_cell.length_c   1.000
_cell.angle_alpha   90.00
_cell.angle_beta   90.00
_cell.angle_gamma   90.00
#
_symmetry.space_group_name_H-M   'P 1'
#
loop_
_entity.id
_entity.type
_entity.pdbx_description
1 polymer ?
#
loop_
_entity_poly.entity_id
_entity_poly.type
_entity_poly.pdbx_seq_one_letter_code
_entity_poly.pdbx_strand_id
1 'polypeptide(L)'
;MRRSTRVLRLLLAGLLTSAGITAAAAPAHAAGEQVTVWLTTTDDAGGRHVVRGLQAQPAFAFQAGAGGSGENITVDENTGYQTFTGGGASFTDTAAWLLNGSGALSATTREATLRKLFSPTEGIGLSFLRNPMGGSDLARFGYTYDDVPAGQSDPDLSEFSLAHDLADVVPLTRRARELNPALTVMASPWTAPAWMKDSGRLDGGWLKAEYYGAYASYFVKYLQAYRDQGVPVAYVTAQNEPTCCSGYPSMSWNASGLAYFTKNELLPKLASAGLPTKVLAHDWNWDTYDAYAAQTVDDAAVRAHPNFGGIAWHGYGGDVAKQTSVHDRYPQLDAFGTEHSGGTWIANQQREDMLNIVDYTRNWAKSVTKWSLAVDQNRGPHNGGCGTCDGLVTVHDGDGASGTVDYTIEYYTMGHLTKFVRPGARRIASTASASVPNVAWRNPDGSKALIAYNDASAAKTVTIDWGAQHATYSLPGKTSATFTWSGTPSGDASRSGSFAGLAGKCLDVAGGAAANGTAVQLYDCNGSAAQRWTVRPDGSIQALGKCLDVVGGSTADGARTQLYDCNGTGAQRWSYDATTGDVVNTAANKCLDVTDNSSANGARGQIWSCTGAANQKWQLR
;
A
#
# COMPACT_ATOMS: atom_id res chain seq x y z
N MET A 1 -10.96 -54.10 67.23
CA MET A 1 -10.50 -54.15 68.63
C MET A 1 -9.86 -52.82 68.98
N ARG A 2 -10.35 -52.21 70.06
CA ARG A 2 -9.75 -51.20 70.94
C ARG A 2 -9.25 -49.91 70.34
N ARG A 3 -10.00 -48.85 70.63
CA ARG A 3 -10.17 -47.87 71.74
C ARG A 3 -9.31 -46.66 71.52
N SER A 4 -9.95 -45.55 71.12
CA SER A 4 -10.27 -44.32 71.88
C SER A 4 -9.25 -43.83 72.89
N THR A 5 -8.78 -42.61 72.77
CA THR A 5 -8.72 -41.68 73.91
C THR A 5 -8.73 -40.22 73.42
N ARG A 6 -9.71 -39.49 73.90
CA ARG A 6 -9.82 -38.00 73.83
C ARG A 6 -8.92 -37.45 74.95
N VAL A 7 -8.23 -36.34 74.64
CA VAL A 7 -7.79 -35.41 75.68
C VAL A 7 -8.10 -34.01 75.28
N LEU A 8 -8.93 -33.38 76.04
CA LEU A 8 -9.40 -31.99 76.05
C LEU A 8 -8.37 -31.16 76.82
N ARG A 9 -7.90 -30.01 76.29
CA ARG A 9 -7.29 -28.96 77.11
C ARG A 9 -7.59 -27.55 76.55
N LEU A 10 -8.04 -26.76 77.44
CA LEU A 10 -8.53 -25.43 77.58
C LEU A 10 -7.78 -24.30 76.82
N LEU A 11 -8.58 -23.29 76.49
CA LEU A 11 -8.35 -21.92 76.07
C LEU A 11 -7.32 -21.18 76.96
N LEU A 12 -6.51 -20.38 76.23
CA LEU A 12 -6.04 -19.06 76.72
C LEU A 12 -6.09 -18.08 75.58
N ALA A 13 -6.96 -17.06 75.73
CA ALA A 13 -7.11 -15.95 74.83
C ALA A 13 -5.99 -14.93 75.08
N GLY A 14 -5.15 -14.70 74.07
CA GLY A 14 -4.21 -13.62 74.06
C GLY A 14 -4.56 -12.66 72.90
N LEU A 15 -5.10 -11.48 73.21
CA LEU A 15 -5.25 -10.40 72.25
C LEU A 15 -3.88 -9.86 71.87
N LEU A 16 -3.45 -10.11 70.64
CA LEU A 16 -2.38 -9.38 69.98
C LEU A 16 -2.99 -8.49 68.90
N THR A 17 -3.04 -7.20 69.17
CA THR A 17 -3.36 -6.16 68.15
C THR A 17 -2.19 -6.08 67.17
N SER A 18 -2.32 -6.73 66.02
CA SER A 18 -1.43 -6.53 64.87
C SER A 18 -1.90 -5.30 64.09
N ALA A 19 -1.13 -4.23 64.15
CA ALA A 19 -1.28 -3.10 63.23
C ALA A 19 -0.99 -3.63 61.81
N GLY A 20 -2.02 -3.81 61.03
CA GLY A 20 -1.94 -4.15 59.60
C GLY A 20 -1.36 -2.97 58.84
N ILE A 21 -0.09 -3.05 58.42
CA ILE A 21 0.43 -2.23 57.35
C ILE A 21 -0.19 -2.73 56.06
N THR A 22 -1.23 -2.05 55.60
CA THR A 22 -1.72 -2.19 54.21
C THR A 22 -0.65 -1.60 53.28
N ALA A 23 0.25 -2.42 52.77
CA ALA A 23 1.02 -2.06 51.60
C ALA A 23 0.02 -1.83 50.46
N ALA A 24 -0.15 -0.59 50.09
CA ALA A 24 -0.85 -0.27 48.84
C ALA A 24 -0.11 -0.98 47.71
N ALA A 25 -0.77 -1.98 47.11
CA ALA A 25 -0.27 -2.58 45.88
C ALA A 25 -0.13 -1.44 44.85
N ALA A 26 1.07 -1.20 44.37
CA ALA A 26 1.29 -0.32 43.24
C ALA A 26 0.37 -0.81 42.10
N PRO A 27 -0.32 0.10 41.39
CA PRO A 27 -1.15 -0.31 40.27
C PRO A 27 -0.28 -1.13 39.33
N ALA A 28 -0.70 -2.37 39.05
CA ALA A 28 -0.09 -3.16 38.00
C ALA A 28 -0.22 -2.33 36.73
N HIS A 29 0.91 -1.89 36.18
CA HIS A 29 0.93 -1.24 34.88
C HIS A 29 0.29 -2.25 33.93
N ALA A 30 -0.80 -1.85 33.26
CA ALA A 30 -1.38 -2.65 32.19
C ALA A 30 -0.22 -3.03 31.24
N ALA A 31 -0.10 -4.32 30.93
CA ALA A 31 0.92 -4.76 29.97
C ALA A 31 0.69 -3.98 28.69
N GLY A 32 1.71 -3.26 28.19
CA GLY A 32 1.62 -2.48 26.97
C GLY A 32 1.29 -3.37 25.77
N GLU A 33 0.80 -2.77 24.71
CA GLU A 33 0.48 -3.47 23.45
C GLU A 33 1.72 -4.24 22.96
N GLN A 34 1.52 -5.49 22.54
CA GLN A 34 2.61 -6.35 22.09
C GLN A 34 3.01 -6.01 20.65
N VAL A 35 4.32 -5.90 20.43
CA VAL A 35 4.94 -5.76 19.10
C VAL A 35 5.57 -7.09 18.75
N THR A 36 5.18 -7.67 17.61
CA THR A 36 5.91 -8.78 17.00
C THR A 36 6.81 -8.25 15.89
N VAL A 37 7.99 -8.86 15.72
CA VAL A 37 8.94 -8.46 14.68
C VAL A 37 9.36 -9.67 13.87
N TRP A 38 9.47 -9.49 12.57
CA TRP A 38 9.94 -10.47 11.62
C TRP A 38 11.15 -9.90 10.88
N LEU A 39 12.19 -10.72 10.75
CA LEU A 39 13.47 -10.28 10.20
C LEU A 39 13.89 -11.11 8.99
N THR A 40 14.49 -10.42 8.02
CA THR A 40 15.29 -11.02 6.95
C THR A 40 16.67 -10.39 6.99
N THR A 41 17.72 -11.21 7.05
CA THR A 41 19.11 -10.76 7.15
C THR A 41 19.95 -11.46 6.08
N THR A 42 20.82 -10.71 5.41
CA THR A 42 21.84 -11.24 4.50
C THR A 42 23.23 -11.00 5.08
N ASP A 43 24.21 -11.82 4.72
CA ASP A 43 25.61 -11.71 5.18
C ASP A 43 26.61 -11.44 4.06
N ASP A 44 26.14 -11.34 2.81
CA ASP A 44 26.97 -11.01 1.65
C ASP A 44 26.82 -9.54 1.23
N ALA A 45 27.80 -9.03 0.50
CA ALA A 45 27.76 -7.66 -0.03
C ALA A 45 26.64 -7.46 -1.07
N GLY A 46 26.29 -8.52 -1.79
CA GLY A 46 25.25 -8.52 -2.81
C GLY A 46 23.82 -8.53 -2.24
N GLY A 47 23.67 -8.77 -0.94
CA GLY A 47 22.38 -8.85 -0.28
C GLY A 47 21.50 -9.98 -0.83
N ARG A 48 22.11 -11.12 -1.19
CA ARG A 48 21.42 -12.27 -1.79
C ARG A 48 21.49 -13.52 -0.94
N HIS A 49 22.55 -13.70 -0.16
CA HIS A 49 22.69 -14.86 0.71
C HIS A 49 21.89 -14.66 1.99
N VAL A 50 20.76 -15.34 2.07
CA VAL A 50 19.79 -15.20 3.17
C VAL A 50 20.18 -16.11 4.33
N VAL A 51 20.63 -15.54 5.43
CA VAL A 51 20.93 -16.27 6.66
C VAL A 51 19.73 -16.31 7.62
N ARG A 52 18.77 -15.40 7.41
CA ARG A 52 17.51 -15.36 8.13
C ARG A 52 16.43 -14.88 7.16
N GLY A 53 15.39 -15.69 6.93
CA GLY A 53 14.32 -15.36 5.99
C GLY A 53 12.96 -15.27 6.68
N LEU A 54 12.38 -14.07 6.79
CA LEU A 54 11.08 -13.78 7.44
C LEU A 54 10.90 -14.53 8.76
N GLN A 55 11.91 -14.48 9.60
CA GLN A 55 11.91 -15.22 10.87
C GLN A 55 11.31 -14.37 11.99
N ALA A 56 10.26 -14.89 12.63
CA ALA A 56 9.68 -14.28 13.83
C ALA A 56 10.72 -14.22 14.95
N GLN A 57 10.73 -13.13 15.68
CA GLN A 57 11.55 -12.91 16.86
C GLN A 57 10.66 -12.83 18.11
N PRO A 58 11.22 -12.96 19.31
CA PRO A 58 10.47 -12.76 20.55
C PRO A 58 9.73 -11.41 20.54
N ALA A 59 8.46 -11.44 20.92
CA ALA A 59 7.65 -10.24 21.05
C ALA A 59 8.15 -9.37 22.20
N PHE A 60 7.94 -8.05 22.08
CA PHE A 60 8.22 -7.07 23.11
C PHE A 60 7.04 -6.10 23.22
N ALA A 61 6.99 -5.28 24.25
CA ALA A 61 5.82 -4.45 24.52
C ALA A 61 6.13 -2.96 24.38
N PHE A 62 5.12 -2.19 23.99
CA PHE A 62 5.15 -0.75 24.18
C PHE A 62 5.25 -0.39 25.66
N GLN A 63 6.00 0.65 25.96
CA GLN A 63 6.18 1.23 27.29
C GLN A 63 5.61 2.64 27.30
N ALA A 64 5.05 3.08 28.41
CA ALA A 64 4.53 4.43 28.55
C ALA A 64 5.66 5.49 28.50
N GLY A 65 5.36 6.65 27.98
CA GLY A 65 6.27 7.79 27.86
C GLY A 65 6.94 7.88 26.48
N ALA A 66 7.73 8.93 26.30
CA ALA A 66 8.50 9.16 25.08
C ALA A 66 9.66 8.17 24.97
N GLY A 67 10.01 7.82 23.75
CA GLY A 67 11.15 6.94 23.45
C GLY A 67 12.49 7.57 23.82
N GLY A 68 13.50 6.68 23.91
CA GLY A 68 14.88 7.05 24.22
C GLY A 68 15.68 7.53 23.01
N SER A 69 17.00 7.42 23.11
CA SER A 69 17.93 7.73 22.02
C SER A 69 17.90 6.66 20.94
N GLY A 70 18.14 7.04 19.70
CA GLY A 70 18.21 6.16 18.53
C GLY A 70 17.48 6.75 17.33
N GLU A 71 17.14 5.89 16.38
CA GLU A 71 16.27 6.25 15.25
C GLU A 71 14.81 6.24 15.70
N ASN A 72 14.27 7.43 15.96
CA ASN A 72 12.89 7.56 16.39
C ASN A 72 11.95 7.64 15.18
N ILE A 73 11.04 6.68 15.08
CA ILE A 73 10.01 6.60 14.05
C ILE A 73 8.65 6.81 14.74
N THR A 74 8.13 8.02 14.63
CA THR A 74 6.77 8.30 15.08
C THR A 74 5.78 7.76 14.06
N VAL A 75 4.84 6.93 14.50
CA VAL A 75 3.74 6.42 13.69
C VAL A 75 2.45 7.10 14.13
N ASP A 76 1.82 7.83 13.19
CA ASP A 76 0.52 8.46 13.40
C ASP A 76 -0.55 7.80 12.52
N GLU A 77 -1.41 7.02 13.13
CA GLU A 77 -2.49 6.29 12.43
C GLU A 77 -3.68 7.19 12.05
N ASN A 78 -3.74 8.43 12.54
CA ASN A 78 -4.79 9.38 12.20
C ASN A 78 -4.51 10.08 10.87
N THR A 79 -3.24 10.19 10.49
CA THR A 79 -2.83 10.73 9.19
C THR A 79 -2.72 9.60 8.17
N GLY A 80 -3.68 9.52 7.27
CA GLY A 80 -3.76 8.43 6.28
C GLY A 80 -3.61 8.92 4.84
N TYR A 81 -3.04 8.04 3.99
CA TYR A 81 -2.77 8.28 2.58
C TYR A 81 -3.53 7.28 1.69
N GLN A 82 -2.92 6.73 0.65
CA GLN A 82 -3.54 5.79 -0.26
C GLN A 82 -3.89 4.44 0.41
N THR A 83 -4.80 3.73 -0.26
CA THR A 83 -5.16 2.36 0.10
C THR A 83 -4.33 1.38 -0.73
N PHE A 84 -3.77 0.36 -0.11
CA PHE A 84 -3.00 -0.70 -0.75
C PHE A 84 -3.90 -1.64 -1.55
N THR A 85 -3.57 -1.87 -2.81
CA THR A 85 -4.26 -2.84 -3.68
C THR A 85 -3.61 -4.22 -3.59
N GLY A 86 -2.28 -4.27 -3.53
CA GLY A 86 -1.56 -5.52 -3.38
C GLY A 86 -0.08 -5.43 -3.76
N GLY A 87 0.66 -6.45 -3.42
CA GLY A 87 2.05 -6.63 -3.83
C GLY A 87 2.25 -8.02 -4.42
N GLY A 88 3.23 -8.14 -5.33
CA GLY A 88 3.47 -9.42 -5.97
C GLY A 88 4.49 -9.38 -7.09
N ALA A 89 4.22 -10.13 -8.16
CA ALA A 89 5.15 -10.26 -9.27
C ALA A 89 4.44 -10.49 -10.61
N SER A 90 5.20 -10.33 -11.69
CA SER A 90 4.76 -10.69 -13.04
C SER A 90 4.72 -12.20 -13.19
N PHE A 91 3.57 -12.69 -13.66
CA PHE A 91 3.34 -14.11 -13.88
C PHE A 91 3.45 -14.42 -15.36
N THR A 92 4.68 -14.60 -15.80
CA THR A 92 5.08 -14.80 -17.18
C THR A 92 4.81 -16.23 -17.68
N ASP A 93 4.85 -16.44 -19.01
CA ASP A 93 4.83 -17.78 -19.60
C ASP A 93 5.93 -18.67 -19.00
N THR A 94 7.14 -18.14 -18.86
CA THR A 94 8.27 -18.83 -18.20
C THR A 94 7.91 -19.30 -16.80
N ALA A 95 7.41 -18.40 -15.96
CA ALA A 95 7.06 -18.73 -14.58
C ALA A 95 5.96 -19.79 -14.50
N ALA A 96 4.94 -19.67 -15.33
CA ALA A 96 3.83 -20.62 -15.37
C ALA A 96 4.28 -21.99 -15.87
N TRP A 97 5.08 -22.03 -16.93
CA TRP A 97 5.61 -23.27 -17.49
C TRP A 97 6.54 -23.99 -16.51
N LEU A 98 7.47 -23.28 -15.88
CA LEU A 98 8.38 -23.87 -14.88
C LEU A 98 7.62 -24.48 -13.69
N LEU A 99 6.58 -23.82 -13.24
CA LEU A 99 5.78 -24.31 -12.12
C LEU A 99 4.84 -25.47 -12.51
N ASN A 100 4.45 -25.62 -13.78
CA ASN A 100 3.45 -26.59 -14.20
C ASN A 100 3.87 -27.45 -15.40
N GLY A 101 4.20 -26.85 -16.54
CA GLY A 101 4.33 -27.52 -17.83
C GLY A 101 5.70 -28.17 -18.09
N SER A 102 6.77 -27.71 -17.41
CA SER A 102 8.13 -28.20 -17.63
C SER A 102 8.33 -29.67 -17.21
N GLY A 103 7.53 -30.14 -16.27
CA GLY A 103 7.72 -31.43 -15.64
C GLY A 103 8.81 -31.45 -14.56
N ALA A 104 9.48 -30.32 -14.30
CA ALA A 104 10.51 -30.21 -13.27
C ALA A 104 9.95 -30.49 -11.86
N LEU A 105 8.76 -29.98 -11.56
CA LEU A 105 8.19 -30.09 -10.22
C LEU A 105 7.15 -31.20 -10.11
N SER A 106 7.22 -31.99 -9.04
CA SER A 106 6.11 -32.87 -8.67
C SER A 106 4.85 -32.02 -8.33
N ALA A 107 3.67 -32.63 -8.46
CA ALA A 107 2.41 -31.99 -8.07
C ALA A 107 2.44 -31.50 -6.60
N THR A 108 3.09 -32.25 -5.71
CA THR A 108 3.24 -31.88 -4.29
C THR A 108 4.15 -30.67 -4.10
N THR A 109 5.32 -30.65 -4.76
CA THR A 109 6.26 -29.52 -4.70
C THR A 109 5.62 -28.25 -5.27
N ARG A 110 4.96 -28.37 -6.43
CA ARG A 110 4.22 -27.26 -7.05
C ARG A 110 3.18 -26.67 -6.11
N GLU A 111 2.31 -27.50 -5.54
CA GLU A 111 1.26 -27.03 -4.63
C GLU A 111 1.85 -26.38 -3.37
N ALA A 112 2.92 -26.95 -2.82
CA ALA A 112 3.62 -26.35 -1.67
C ALA A 112 4.23 -24.98 -2.02
N THR A 113 4.78 -24.83 -3.22
CA THR A 113 5.33 -23.57 -3.72
C THR A 113 4.23 -22.53 -3.91
N LEU A 114 3.11 -22.92 -4.53
CA LEU A 114 1.97 -22.01 -4.70
C LEU A 114 1.41 -21.54 -3.35
N ARG A 115 1.32 -22.41 -2.35
CA ARG A 115 0.91 -22.02 -0.99
C ARG A 115 1.88 -21.04 -0.36
N LYS A 116 3.19 -21.27 -0.47
CA LYS A 116 4.21 -20.34 0.04
C LYS A 116 4.15 -18.97 -0.64
N LEU A 117 3.83 -18.92 -1.92
CA LEU A 117 3.70 -17.66 -2.66
C LEU A 117 2.37 -16.94 -2.31
N PHE A 118 1.24 -17.61 -2.39
CA PHE A 118 -0.07 -16.96 -2.43
C PHE A 118 -0.88 -17.07 -1.13
N SER A 119 -0.72 -18.11 -0.32
CA SER A 119 -1.52 -18.23 0.90
C SER A 119 -1.13 -17.14 1.92
N PRO A 120 -2.08 -16.32 2.40
CA PRO A 120 -1.79 -15.29 3.40
C PRO A 120 -1.48 -15.87 4.79
N THR A 121 -1.78 -17.14 5.04
CA THR A 121 -1.52 -17.81 6.31
C THR A 121 -0.32 -18.74 6.26
N GLU A 122 -0.14 -19.47 5.18
CA GLU A 122 0.93 -20.47 5.03
C GLU A 122 2.17 -19.91 4.32
N GLY A 123 2.04 -18.78 3.61
CA GLY A 123 3.09 -18.17 2.80
C GLY A 123 3.27 -16.67 3.02
N ILE A 124 3.72 -15.99 1.98
CA ILE A 124 3.91 -14.54 1.96
C ILE A 124 2.66 -13.77 1.48
N GLY A 125 1.64 -14.47 0.97
CA GLY A 125 0.35 -13.86 0.64
C GLY A 125 0.40 -12.87 -0.52
N LEU A 126 1.10 -13.17 -1.62
CA LEU A 126 1.07 -12.32 -2.81
C LEU A 126 -0.37 -11.99 -3.18
N SER A 127 -0.66 -10.73 -3.42
CA SER A 127 -2.01 -10.21 -3.63
C SER A 127 -2.16 -9.37 -4.91
N PHE A 128 -1.11 -9.31 -5.74
CA PHE A 128 -1.13 -8.65 -7.04
C PHE A 128 -0.32 -9.46 -8.05
N LEU A 129 -0.91 -9.77 -9.19
CA LEU A 129 -0.22 -10.41 -10.32
C LEU A 129 -0.31 -9.52 -11.55
N ARG A 130 0.79 -9.42 -12.28
CA ARG A 130 0.87 -8.81 -13.60
C ARG A 130 1.14 -9.88 -14.65
N ASN A 131 0.11 -10.22 -15.42
CA ASN A 131 0.20 -11.24 -16.47
C ASN A 131 0.50 -10.55 -17.81
N PRO A 132 1.57 -10.91 -18.53
CA PRO A 132 1.71 -10.50 -19.92
C PRO A 132 0.52 -10.94 -20.77
N MET A 133 0.07 -10.08 -21.68
CA MET A 133 -0.91 -10.43 -22.72
C MET A 133 -0.16 -11.01 -23.92
N GLY A 134 0.10 -12.30 -23.91
CA GLY A 134 0.97 -12.99 -24.87
C GLY A 134 2.41 -13.11 -24.38
N GLY A 135 3.32 -13.40 -25.30
CA GLY A 135 4.74 -13.56 -25.00
C GLY A 135 5.41 -12.25 -24.58
N SER A 136 6.31 -12.36 -23.63
CA SER A 136 7.24 -11.30 -23.20
C SER A 136 8.68 -11.73 -23.45
N ASP A 137 9.65 -11.00 -22.91
CA ASP A 137 11.05 -11.41 -22.84
C ASP A 137 11.25 -12.67 -21.98
N LEU A 138 10.46 -12.83 -20.89
CA LEU A 138 10.41 -14.05 -20.09
C LEU A 138 9.26 -14.96 -20.59
N ALA A 139 9.43 -15.47 -21.79
CA ALA A 139 8.58 -16.47 -22.39
C ALA A 139 9.44 -17.53 -23.11
N ARG A 140 8.91 -18.73 -23.31
CA ARG A 140 9.60 -19.79 -24.07
C ARG A 140 9.79 -19.44 -25.54
N PHE A 141 8.85 -18.66 -26.08
CA PHE A 141 8.85 -18.13 -27.45
C PHE A 141 7.87 -16.95 -27.55
N GLY A 142 7.95 -16.21 -28.66
CA GLY A 142 7.00 -15.14 -28.96
C GLY A 142 5.67 -15.69 -29.43
N TYR A 143 4.56 -15.19 -28.88
CA TYR A 143 3.20 -15.50 -29.30
C TYR A 143 2.24 -14.37 -28.95
N THR A 144 1.11 -14.32 -29.65
CA THR A 144 -0.08 -13.56 -29.25
C THR A 144 -1.30 -14.49 -29.25
N TYR A 145 -2.48 -13.95 -29.04
CA TYR A 145 -3.70 -14.77 -29.08
C TYR A 145 -4.38 -14.78 -30.46
N ASP A 146 -3.75 -14.14 -31.46
CA ASP A 146 -4.31 -14.04 -32.82
C ASP A 146 -3.19 -14.05 -33.88
N ASP A 147 -2.39 -15.10 -33.83
CA ASP A 147 -1.28 -15.29 -34.75
C ASP A 147 -1.74 -16.02 -36.03
N VAL A 148 -1.68 -15.34 -37.16
CA VAL A 148 -2.00 -15.90 -38.49
C VAL A 148 -0.75 -16.09 -39.34
N PRO A 149 -0.79 -16.93 -40.39
CA PRO A 149 0.35 -17.10 -41.29
C PRO A 149 0.85 -15.80 -41.91
N ALA A 150 2.15 -15.71 -42.15
CA ALA A 150 2.77 -14.50 -42.69
C ALA A 150 2.08 -14.04 -43.98
N GLY A 151 1.76 -12.75 -44.06
CA GLY A 151 1.06 -12.13 -45.17
C GLY A 151 -0.48 -12.23 -45.10
N GLN A 152 -1.02 -12.92 -44.12
CA GLN A 152 -2.46 -12.93 -43.83
C GLN A 152 -2.80 -11.91 -42.72
N SER A 153 -4.08 -11.57 -42.60
CA SER A 153 -4.62 -10.71 -41.54
C SER A 153 -5.99 -11.25 -41.12
N ASP A 154 -6.36 -10.98 -39.87
CA ASP A 154 -7.64 -11.37 -39.27
C ASP A 154 -8.33 -10.20 -38.55
N PRO A 155 -8.84 -9.18 -39.28
CA PRO A 155 -9.45 -7.99 -38.67
C PRO A 155 -10.65 -8.30 -37.76
N ASP A 156 -11.33 -9.40 -37.96
CA ASP A 156 -12.49 -9.84 -37.17
C ASP A 156 -12.07 -10.69 -35.95
N LEU A 157 -10.77 -10.99 -35.83
CA LEU A 157 -10.18 -11.81 -34.75
C LEU A 157 -10.85 -13.19 -34.64
N SER A 158 -11.17 -13.82 -35.80
CA SER A 158 -11.81 -15.14 -35.85
C SER A 158 -10.88 -16.25 -35.36
N GLU A 159 -9.57 -16.07 -35.52
CA GLU A 159 -8.52 -17.00 -35.06
C GLU A 159 -8.07 -16.75 -33.62
N PHE A 160 -8.67 -15.78 -32.92
CA PHE A 160 -8.33 -15.50 -31.52
C PHE A 160 -8.49 -16.72 -30.64
N SER A 161 -7.43 -17.10 -29.91
CA SER A 161 -7.40 -18.29 -29.05
C SER A 161 -6.54 -18.10 -27.81
N LEU A 162 -7.07 -18.49 -26.64
CA LEU A 162 -6.31 -18.60 -25.39
C LEU A 162 -5.59 -19.95 -25.22
N ALA A 163 -5.56 -20.81 -26.23
CA ALA A 163 -5.09 -22.20 -26.10
C ALA A 163 -3.70 -22.30 -25.44
N HIS A 164 -2.81 -21.34 -25.70
CA HIS A 164 -1.48 -21.29 -25.08
C HIS A 164 -1.59 -21.11 -23.56
N ASP A 165 -2.30 -20.10 -23.11
CA ASP A 165 -2.40 -19.77 -21.68
C ASP A 165 -3.22 -20.77 -20.88
N LEU A 166 -4.14 -21.49 -21.54
CA LEU A 166 -4.94 -22.54 -20.91
C LEU A 166 -4.10 -23.74 -20.45
N ALA A 167 -2.87 -23.89 -20.97
CA ALA A 167 -1.96 -24.95 -20.52
C ALA A 167 -1.43 -24.69 -19.11
N ASP A 168 -0.97 -23.49 -18.83
CA ASP A 168 -0.20 -23.19 -17.63
C ASP A 168 -0.66 -21.88 -16.92
N VAL A 169 -0.72 -20.76 -17.63
CA VAL A 169 -0.93 -19.42 -17.04
C VAL A 169 -2.31 -19.31 -16.37
N VAL A 170 -3.37 -19.65 -17.09
CA VAL A 170 -4.75 -19.54 -16.59
C VAL A 170 -5.02 -20.48 -15.42
N PRO A 171 -4.69 -21.79 -15.48
CA PRO A 171 -4.91 -22.70 -14.35
C PRO A 171 -4.18 -22.28 -13.09
N LEU A 172 -2.92 -21.83 -13.21
CA LEU A 172 -2.14 -21.43 -12.05
C LEU A 172 -2.58 -20.05 -11.49
N THR A 173 -2.98 -19.11 -12.36
CA THR A 173 -3.57 -17.83 -11.90
C THR A 173 -4.88 -18.06 -11.15
N ARG A 174 -5.71 -18.99 -11.63
CA ARG A 174 -6.94 -19.41 -10.93
C ARG A 174 -6.59 -20.04 -9.59
N ARG A 175 -5.60 -20.95 -9.53
CA ARG A 175 -5.16 -21.58 -8.29
C ARG A 175 -4.61 -20.55 -7.30
N ALA A 176 -3.86 -19.56 -7.76
CA ALA A 176 -3.39 -18.45 -6.93
C ALA A 176 -4.55 -17.67 -6.30
N ARG A 177 -5.62 -17.40 -7.06
CA ARG A 177 -6.83 -16.75 -6.57
C ARG A 177 -7.64 -17.60 -5.59
N GLU A 178 -7.64 -18.91 -5.74
CA GLU A 178 -8.23 -19.82 -4.75
C GLU A 178 -7.47 -19.79 -3.42
N LEU A 179 -6.13 -19.71 -3.48
CA LEU A 179 -5.27 -19.60 -2.29
C LEU A 179 -5.34 -18.22 -1.63
N ASN A 180 -5.54 -17.18 -2.43
CA ASN A 180 -5.71 -15.80 -1.96
C ASN A 180 -6.88 -15.11 -2.70
N PRO A 181 -8.10 -15.16 -2.16
CA PRO A 181 -9.26 -14.51 -2.79
C PRO A 181 -9.16 -12.99 -2.97
N ALA A 182 -8.24 -12.34 -2.24
CA ALA A 182 -7.96 -10.91 -2.38
C ALA A 182 -6.99 -10.59 -3.53
N LEU A 183 -6.52 -11.61 -4.28
CA LEU A 183 -5.58 -11.43 -5.38
C LEU A 183 -6.20 -10.62 -6.52
N THR A 184 -5.56 -9.52 -6.85
CA THR A 184 -5.85 -8.67 -8.02
C THR A 184 -4.98 -9.11 -9.19
N VAL A 185 -5.56 -9.22 -10.39
CA VAL A 185 -4.84 -9.53 -11.63
C VAL A 185 -4.85 -8.29 -12.52
N MET A 186 -3.68 -7.91 -12.98
CA MET A 186 -3.42 -6.92 -14.02
C MET A 186 -2.86 -7.63 -15.25
N ALA A 187 -3.04 -7.05 -16.43
CA ALA A 187 -2.42 -7.54 -17.64
C ALA A 187 -1.80 -6.40 -18.48
N SER A 188 -0.75 -6.74 -19.23
CA SER A 188 -0.05 -5.79 -20.10
C SER A 188 0.47 -6.49 -21.36
N PRO A 189 0.20 -5.98 -22.59
CA PRO A 189 0.77 -6.53 -23.80
C PRO A 189 2.17 -6.00 -24.05
N TRP A 190 3.08 -6.87 -24.51
CA TRP A 190 4.39 -6.49 -25.06
C TRP A 190 4.28 -6.11 -26.54
N THR A 191 3.35 -6.75 -27.26
CA THR A 191 3.13 -6.51 -28.70
C THR A 191 1.70 -6.83 -29.10
N ALA A 192 1.24 -6.20 -30.17
CA ALA A 192 0.08 -6.65 -30.92
C ALA A 192 0.43 -7.86 -31.81
N PRO A 193 -0.58 -8.61 -32.33
CA PRO A 193 -0.38 -9.58 -33.41
C PRO A 193 0.46 -9.03 -34.56
N ALA A 194 1.37 -9.85 -35.10
CA ALA A 194 2.33 -9.41 -36.11
C ALA A 194 1.68 -8.78 -37.34
N TRP A 195 0.53 -9.26 -37.77
CA TRP A 195 -0.21 -8.77 -38.93
C TRP A 195 -0.78 -7.35 -38.76
N MET A 196 -1.01 -6.92 -37.50
CA MET A 196 -1.45 -5.55 -37.20
C MET A 196 -0.31 -4.54 -37.30
N LYS A 197 0.94 -4.98 -37.37
CA LYS A 197 2.13 -4.11 -37.30
C LYS A 197 2.73 -3.86 -38.68
N ASP A 198 3.40 -2.74 -38.82
CA ASP A 198 4.11 -2.36 -40.06
C ASP A 198 5.31 -3.28 -40.35
N SER A 199 5.95 -3.81 -39.28
CA SER A 199 7.06 -4.76 -39.40
C SER A 199 6.61 -6.17 -39.82
N GLY A 200 5.34 -6.54 -39.61
CA GLY A 200 4.88 -7.90 -39.78
C GLY A 200 5.53 -8.93 -38.85
N ARG A 201 6.09 -8.48 -37.71
CA ARG A 201 6.85 -9.28 -36.73
C ARG A 201 6.34 -9.02 -35.32
N LEU A 202 6.58 -9.95 -34.40
CA LEU A 202 6.25 -9.74 -32.97
C LEU A 202 7.22 -8.76 -32.30
N ASP A 203 8.49 -8.73 -32.71
CA ASP A 203 9.48 -7.79 -32.16
C ASP A 203 9.50 -6.47 -32.94
N GLY A 204 9.59 -5.35 -32.21
CA GLY A 204 9.64 -4.01 -32.77
C GLY A 204 8.45 -3.64 -33.66
N GLY A 205 8.60 -2.56 -34.45
CA GLY A 205 7.57 -2.05 -35.34
C GLY A 205 6.46 -1.26 -34.65
N TRP A 206 5.54 -0.72 -35.45
CA TRP A 206 4.47 0.16 -35.02
C TRP A 206 3.11 -0.44 -35.35
N LEU A 207 2.12 -0.27 -34.47
CA LEU A 207 0.75 -0.65 -34.78
C LEU A 207 0.23 0.27 -35.92
N LYS A 208 -0.31 -0.34 -36.97
CA LYS A 208 -0.92 0.40 -38.07
C LYS A 208 -2.25 1.02 -37.63
N ALA A 209 -2.47 2.29 -37.96
CA ALA A 209 -3.65 3.02 -37.52
C ALA A 209 -4.97 2.37 -37.96
N GLU A 210 -4.99 1.72 -39.12
CA GLU A 210 -6.14 0.97 -39.66
C GLU A 210 -6.59 -0.18 -38.74
N TYR A 211 -5.71 -0.70 -37.87
CA TYR A 211 -6.01 -1.79 -36.93
C TYR A 211 -6.23 -1.34 -35.48
N TYR A 212 -6.30 -0.04 -35.20
CA TYR A 212 -6.56 0.43 -33.83
C TYR A 212 -7.87 -0.12 -33.27
N GLY A 213 -8.95 -0.11 -34.06
CA GLY A 213 -10.24 -0.68 -33.67
C GLY A 213 -10.20 -2.21 -33.46
N ALA A 214 -9.46 -2.93 -34.31
CA ALA A 214 -9.25 -4.38 -34.17
C ALA A 214 -8.42 -4.68 -32.91
N TYR A 215 -7.37 -3.92 -32.66
CA TYR A 215 -6.55 -4.08 -31.44
C TYR A 215 -7.33 -3.79 -30.16
N ALA A 216 -8.19 -2.78 -30.14
CA ALA A 216 -9.09 -2.54 -29.01
C ALA A 216 -10.09 -3.71 -28.82
N SER A 217 -10.56 -4.34 -29.91
CA SER A 217 -11.40 -5.55 -29.86
C SER A 217 -10.63 -6.77 -29.34
N TYR A 218 -9.34 -6.88 -29.63
CA TYR A 218 -8.44 -7.89 -29.10
C TYR A 218 -8.36 -7.84 -27.56
N PHE A 219 -8.26 -6.63 -26.95
CA PHE A 219 -8.37 -6.46 -25.50
C PHE A 219 -9.71 -6.97 -24.95
N VAL A 220 -10.81 -6.61 -25.61
CA VAL A 220 -12.15 -7.06 -25.18
C VAL A 220 -12.24 -8.59 -25.20
N LYS A 221 -11.81 -9.24 -26.28
CA LYS A 221 -11.79 -10.71 -26.39
C LYS A 221 -10.94 -11.36 -25.30
N TYR A 222 -9.72 -10.83 -25.06
CA TYR A 222 -8.85 -11.30 -23.99
C TYR A 222 -9.51 -11.22 -22.62
N LEU A 223 -10.05 -10.06 -22.27
CA LEU A 223 -10.67 -9.82 -20.97
C LEU A 223 -11.91 -10.70 -20.74
N GLN A 224 -12.72 -10.87 -21.77
CA GLN A 224 -13.89 -11.75 -21.72
C GLN A 224 -13.46 -13.21 -21.56
N ALA A 225 -12.49 -13.67 -22.35
CA ALA A 225 -12.02 -15.03 -22.31
C ALA A 225 -11.35 -15.37 -20.96
N TYR A 226 -10.56 -14.49 -20.40
CA TYR A 226 -9.98 -14.67 -19.05
C TYR A 226 -11.05 -14.66 -17.95
N ARG A 227 -12.03 -13.77 -18.02
CA ARG A 227 -13.18 -13.76 -17.10
C ARG A 227 -13.94 -15.08 -17.15
N ASP A 228 -14.19 -15.59 -18.34
CA ASP A 228 -14.94 -16.84 -18.55
C ASP A 228 -14.17 -18.07 -18.06
N GLN A 229 -12.83 -17.96 -17.92
CA GLN A 229 -11.98 -18.93 -17.23
C GLN A 229 -11.89 -18.72 -15.70
N GLY A 230 -12.67 -17.78 -15.13
CA GLY A 230 -12.66 -17.48 -13.70
C GLY A 230 -11.49 -16.58 -13.23
N VAL A 231 -10.82 -15.92 -14.17
CA VAL A 231 -9.71 -14.99 -13.91
C VAL A 231 -10.09 -13.57 -14.38
N PRO A 232 -10.95 -12.84 -13.68
CA PRO A 232 -11.24 -11.45 -14.02
C PRO A 232 -9.98 -10.58 -13.87
N VAL A 233 -9.68 -9.81 -14.90
CA VAL A 233 -8.55 -8.87 -14.96
C VAL A 233 -9.05 -7.49 -14.56
N ALA A 234 -8.52 -6.94 -13.47
CA ALA A 234 -8.96 -5.67 -12.91
C ALA A 234 -8.35 -4.45 -13.62
N TYR A 235 -7.11 -4.58 -14.08
CA TYR A 235 -6.36 -3.50 -14.71
C TYR A 235 -5.67 -4.00 -15.98
N VAL A 236 -5.56 -3.11 -16.98
CA VAL A 236 -4.71 -3.31 -18.16
C VAL A 236 -3.93 -2.04 -18.45
N THR A 237 -2.78 -2.19 -19.10
CA THR A 237 -2.11 -1.09 -19.81
C THR A 237 -2.25 -1.28 -21.30
N ALA A 238 -2.18 -0.21 -22.07
CA ALA A 238 -2.28 -0.32 -23.52
C ALA A 238 -1.02 -0.90 -24.16
N GLN A 239 0.13 -0.77 -23.48
CA GLN A 239 1.42 -1.26 -23.94
C GLN A 239 2.42 -1.29 -22.77
N ASN A 240 3.21 -2.35 -22.65
CA ASN A 240 4.42 -2.39 -21.84
C ASN A 240 5.52 -1.60 -22.55
N GLU A 241 6.14 -0.64 -21.84
CA GLU A 241 7.34 0.10 -22.27
C GLU A 241 7.32 0.54 -23.75
N PRO A 242 6.43 1.44 -24.12
CA PRO A 242 6.00 1.67 -25.50
C PRO A 242 7.07 2.21 -26.45
N THR A 243 8.28 2.49 -26.03
CA THR A 243 9.39 2.86 -26.91
C THR A 243 10.64 2.04 -26.66
N CYS A 244 10.51 1.03 -25.80
CA CYS A 244 11.62 0.12 -25.52
C CYS A 244 11.68 -1.04 -26.52
N CYS A 245 12.84 -1.40 -26.82
CA CYS A 245 13.43 -2.72 -26.99
C CYS A 245 13.14 -3.43 -28.32
N SER A 246 14.11 -4.20 -28.73
CA SER A 246 14.06 -5.10 -29.89
C SER A 246 14.70 -6.43 -29.52
N GLY A 247 14.36 -7.48 -30.26
CA GLY A 247 14.89 -8.82 -30.03
C GLY A 247 14.01 -9.72 -29.20
N TYR A 248 12.86 -9.20 -28.72
CA TYR A 248 11.79 -9.96 -28.09
C TYR A 248 10.44 -9.30 -28.42
N PRO A 249 9.28 -9.92 -28.10
CA PRO A 249 7.98 -9.32 -28.35
C PRO A 249 7.94 -7.88 -27.81
N SER A 250 7.72 -6.93 -28.69
CA SER A 250 7.73 -5.50 -28.37
C SER A 250 7.01 -4.71 -29.47
N MET A 251 6.53 -3.52 -29.14
CA MET A 251 5.87 -2.64 -30.09
C MET A 251 6.10 -1.19 -29.70
N SER A 252 6.44 -0.37 -30.69
CA SER A 252 6.65 1.05 -30.49
C SER A 252 5.36 1.84 -30.65
N TRP A 253 5.22 2.87 -29.83
CA TRP A 253 4.19 3.88 -29.95
C TRP A 253 4.82 5.27 -29.86
N ASN A 254 4.28 6.25 -30.55
CA ASN A 254 4.50 7.63 -30.16
C ASN A 254 3.44 8.06 -29.15
N ALA A 255 3.73 9.11 -28.38
CA ALA A 255 2.86 9.57 -27.31
C ALA A 255 1.46 9.94 -27.79
N SER A 256 1.35 10.61 -28.95
CA SER A 256 0.06 11.03 -29.52
C SER A 256 -0.76 9.84 -30.04
N GLY A 257 -0.12 8.85 -30.65
CA GLY A 257 -0.79 7.63 -31.11
C GLY A 257 -1.35 6.81 -29.97
N LEU A 258 -0.57 6.65 -28.87
CA LEU A 258 -1.04 5.93 -27.69
C LEU A 258 -2.16 6.68 -26.96
N ALA A 259 -2.06 8.02 -26.88
CA ALA A 259 -3.14 8.85 -26.33
C ALA A 259 -4.42 8.75 -27.16
N TYR A 260 -4.29 8.80 -28.50
CA TYR A 260 -5.43 8.61 -29.41
C TYR A 260 -6.06 7.22 -29.23
N PHE A 261 -5.27 6.17 -29.28
CA PHE A 261 -5.74 4.79 -29.11
C PHE A 261 -6.45 4.60 -27.77
N THR A 262 -5.84 5.06 -26.69
CA THR A 262 -6.44 4.96 -25.35
C THR A 262 -7.79 5.67 -25.28
N LYS A 263 -7.85 6.92 -25.74
CA LYS A 263 -9.05 7.77 -25.65
C LYS A 263 -10.17 7.34 -26.57
N ASN A 264 -9.86 7.06 -27.85
CA ASN A 264 -10.87 6.95 -28.89
C ASN A 264 -11.22 5.50 -29.24
N GLU A 265 -10.37 4.55 -28.88
CA GLU A 265 -10.57 3.15 -29.22
C GLU A 265 -10.73 2.28 -27.96
N LEU A 266 -9.71 2.21 -27.10
CA LEU A 266 -9.67 1.25 -25.98
C LEU A 266 -10.73 1.55 -24.92
N LEU A 267 -10.75 2.76 -24.38
CA LEU A 267 -11.69 3.13 -23.31
C LEU A 267 -13.17 3.01 -23.76
N PRO A 268 -13.58 3.53 -24.93
CA PRO A 268 -14.96 3.37 -25.40
C PRO A 268 -15.32 1.91 -25.68
N LYS A 269 -14.38 1.10 -26.18
CA LYS A 269 -14.62 -0.30 -26.51
C LYS A 269 -14.85 -1.11 -25.23
N LEU A 270 -14.07 -0.90 -24.17
CA LEU A 270 -14.27 -1.53 -22.87
C LEU A 270 -15.61 -1.17 -22.24
N ALA A 271 -15.99 0.11 -22.30
CA ALA A 271 -17.28 0.59 -21.81
C ALA A 271 -18.45 -0.05 -22.57
N SER A 272 -18.38 -0.07 -23.91
CA SER A 272 -19.40 -0.67 -24.78
C SER A 272 -19.57 -2.18 -24.54
N ALA A 273 -18.47 -2.87 -24.17
CA ALA A 273 -18.49 -4.29 -23.82
C ALA A 273 -18.95 -4.56 -22.38
N GLY A 274 -19.28 -3.53 -21.60
CA GLY A 274 -19.69 -3.64 -20.19
C GLY A 274 -18.59 -4.21 -19.28
N LEU A 275 -17.31 -4.03 -19.63
CA LEU A 275 -16.18 -4.53 -18.86
C LEU A 275 -15.78 -3.53 -17.77
N PRO A 276 -15.66 -3.93 -16.49
CA PRO A 276 -15.27 -3.04 -15.39
C PRO A 276 -13.76 -2.77 -15.34
N THR A 277 -12.97 -3.43 -16.17
CA THR A 277 -11.51 -3.32 -16.23
C THR A 277 -11.08 -1.87 -16.41
N LYS A 278 -10.08 -1.45 -15.62
CA LYS A 278 -9.51 -0.11 -15.69
C LYS A 278 -8.25 -0.09 -16.54
N VAL A 279 -8.09 0.93 -17.36
CA VAL A 279 -6.87 1.20 -18.11
C VAL A 279 -5.95 2.06 -17.25
N LEU A 280 -4.70 1.62 -17.09
CA LEU A 280 -3.62 2.42 -16.51
C LEU A 280 -2.77 2.96 -17.65
N ALA A 281 -2.49 4.26 -17.63
CA ALA A 281 -1.58 4.88 -18.57
C ALA A 281 -0.12 4.56 -18.22
N HIS A 282 0.77 4.77 -19.18
CA HIS A 282 2.21 4.74 -19.05
C HIS A 282 2.82 3.32 -19.11
N ASP A 283 2.91 2.62 -17.97
CA ASP A 283 3.58 1.33 -17.83
C ASP A 283 5.07 1.40 -18.22
N TRP A 284 5.76 2.43 -17.70
CA TRP A 284 7.16 2.74 -17.96
C TRP A 284 7.80 3.61 -16.88
N ASN A 285 9.05 4.09 -17.12
CA ASN A 285 9.92 4.77 -16.16
C ASN A 285 9.45 6.18 -15.79
N TRP A 286 9.86 6.67 -14.62
CA TRP A 286 9.48 8.00 -14.11
C TRP A 286 9.97 9.14 -15.00
N ASP A 287 11.17 9.03 -15.61
CA ASP A 287 11.77 10.06 -16.47
C ASP A 287 11.11 10.20 -17.84
N THR A 288 10.36 9.20 -18.27
CA THR A 288 9.66 9.23 -19.56
C THR A 288 8.24 9.81 -19.48
N TYR A 289 7.72 10.06 -18.28
CA TYR A 289 6.33 10.48 -18.07
C TYR A 289 5.97 11.77 -18.82
N ASP A 290 6.78 12.84 -18.67
CA ASP A 290 6.44 14.17 -19.23
C ASP A 290 6.45 14.15 -20.76
N ALA A 291 7.37 13.40 -21.36
CA ALA A 291 7.48 13.30 -22.80
C ALA A 291 6.43 12.36 -23.43
N TYR A 292 5.90 11.43 -22.64
CA TYR A 292 5.14 10.32 -23.17
C TYR A 292 3.71 10.22 -22.59
N ALA A 293 3.58 9.92 -21.31
CA ALA A 293 2.29 9.64 -20.70
C ALA A 293 1.44 10.90 -20.46
N ALA A 294 2.08 12.06 -20.30
CA ALA A 294 1.39 13.31 -20.02
C ALA A 294 0.29 13.62 -21.04
N GLN A 295 0.49 13.31 -22.33
CA GLN A 295 -0.53 13.53 -23.36
C GLN A 295 -1.83 12.76 -23.09
N THR A 296 -1.73 11.54 -22.57
CA THR A 296 -2.89 10.72 -22.18
C THR A 296 -3.49 11.23 -20.89
N VAL A 297 -2.65 11.49 -19.89
CA VAL A 297 -3.07 11.82 -18.52
C VAL A 297 -3.60 13.25 -18.41
N ASP A 298 -3.07 14.21 -19.19
CA ASP A 298 -3.52 15.60 -19.19
C ASP A 298 -4.88 15.79 -19.90
N ASP A 299 -5.36 14.80 -20.65
CA ASP A 299 -6.68 14.86 -21.28
C ASP A 299 -7.79 14.66 -20.25
N ALA A 300 -8.63 15.69 -20.07
CA ALA A 300 -9.71 15.67 -19.07
C ALA A 300 -10.78 14.60 -19.37
N ALA A 301 -11.04 14.30 -20.65
CA ALA A 301 -12.01 13.27 -21.03
C ALA A 301 -11.49 11.86 -20.70
N VAL A 302 -10.19 11.63 -20.86
CA VAL A 302 -9.56 10.37 -20.41
C VAL A 302 -9.66 10.23 -18.90
N ARG A 303 -9.26 11.26 -18.15
CA ARG A 303 -9.32 11.22 -16.67
C ARG A 303 -10.73 11.01 -16.12
N ALA A 304 -11.74 11.52 -16.81
CA ALA A 304 -13.14 11.39 -16.41
C ALA A 304 -13.78 10.05 -16.85
N HIS A 305 -13.08 9.26 -17.69
CA HIS A 305 -13.67 8.05 -18.24
C HIS A 305 -13.78 6.97 -17.17
N PRO A 306 -14.94 6.29 -17.01
CA PRO A 306 -15.15 5.30 -15.96
C PRO A 306 -14.19 4.11 -16.01
N ASN A 307 -13.64 3.78 -17.17
CA ASN A 307 -12.63 2.73 -17.32
C ASN A 307 -11.18 3.24 -17.23
N PHE A 308 -10.93 4.50 -16.92
CA PHE A 308 -9.58 4.98 -16.64
C PHE A 308 -9.28 4.87 -15.14
N GLY A 309 -8.14 4.27 -14.78
CA GLY A 309 -7.84 3.91 -13.38
C GLY A 309 -6.66 4.66 -12.79
N GLY A 310 -5.74 5.18 -13.60
CA GLY A 310 -4.52 5.81 -13.09
C GLY A 310 -3.30 5.55 -13.94
N ILE A 311 -2.14 5.41 -13.27
CA ILE A 311 -0.83 5.37 -13.92
C ILE A 311 -0.03 4.17 -13.39
N ALA A 312 0.57 3.44 -14.32
CA ALA A 312 1.50 2.33 -14.07
C ALA A 312 2.94 2.82 -14.20
N TRP A 313 3.79 2.45 -13.25
CA TRP A 313 5.16 2.93 -13.12
C TRP A 313 6.17 1.80 -13.07
N HIS A 314 7.30 1.96 -13.82
CA HIS A 314 8.49 1.15 -13.69
C HIS A 314 9.61 1.95 -13.01
N GLY A 315 10.51 1.26 -12.30
CA GLY A 315 11.52 1.89 -11.47
C GLY A 315 12.95 1.86 -12.04
N TYR A 316 13.12 1.77 -13.36
CA TYR A 316 14.44 1.64 -13.95
C TYR A 316 15.11 2.98 -14.30
N GLY A 317 14.35 4.06 -14.37
CA GLY A 317 14.85 5.38 -14.73
C GLY A 317 14.08 6.53 -14.13
N GLY A 318 14.80 7.60 -13.75
CA GLY A 318 14.22 8.80 -13.19
C GLY A 318 14.12 8.81 -11.67
N ASP A 319 13.24 9.66 -11.14
CA ASP A 319 13.05 9.85 -9.70
C ASP A 319 11.61 9.51 -9.33
N VAL A 320 11.45 8.67 -8.32
CA VAL A 320 10.14 8.24 -7.78
C VAL A 320 9.27 9.40 -7.32
N ALA A 321 9.84 10.55 -6.95
CA ALA A 321 9.10 11.77 -6.63
C ALA A 321 8.18 12.25 -7.75
N LYS A 322 8.40 11.79 -9.01
CA LYS A 322 7.48 12.02 -10.13
C LYS A 322 6.07 11.50 -9.82
N GLN A 323 5.93 10.38 -9.13
CA GLN A 323 4.62 9.85 -8.72
C GLN A 323 3.88 10.86 -7.84
N THR A 324 4.55 11.43 -6.82
CA THR A 324 3.97 12.47 -5.96
C THR A 324 3.61 13.72 -6.76
N SER A 325 4.49 14.19 -7.65
CA SER A 325 4.22 15.38 -8.47
C SER A 325 2.97 15.20 -9.34
N VAL A 326 2.77 13.99 -9.89
CA VAL A 326 1.59 13.68 -10.71
C VAL A 326 0.34 13.51 -9.84
N HIS A 327 0.47 12.87 -8.68
CA HIS A 327 -0.61 12.75 -7.70
C HIS A 327 -1.11 14.13 -7.23
N ASP A 328 -0.20 15.04 -6.89
CA ASP A 328 -0.55 16.38 -6.42
C ASP A 328 -1.31 17.18 -7.50
N ARG A 329 -0.97 16.96 -8.77
CA ARG A 329 -1.67 17.54 -9.90
C ARG A 329 -3.02 16.86 -10.17
N TYR A 330 -3.12 15.56 -9.95
CA TYR A 330 -4.30 14.73 -10.24
C TYR A 330 -4.60 13.75 -9.09
N PRO A 331 -5.06 14.24 -7.93
CA PRO A 331 -5.21 13.43 -6.72
C PRO A 331 -6.29 12.34 -6.83
N GLN A 332 -7.13 12.39 -7.86
CA GLN A 332 -8.12 11.35 -8.15
C GLN A 332 -7.55 10.14 -8.90
N LEU A 333 -6.31 10.22 -9.42
CA LEU A 333 -5.67 9.13 -10.13
C LEU A 333 -4.84 8.27 -9.20
N ASP A 334 -4.99 6.97 -9.36
CA ASP A 334 -4.20 5.99 -8.62
C ASP A 334 -2.82 5.79 -9.27
N ALA A 335 -1.79 5.55 -8.45
CA ALA A 335 -0.46 5.16 -8.89
C ALA A 335 -0.23 3.68 -8.57
N PHE A 336 0.37 2.93 -9.52
CA PHE A 336 0.71 1.53 -9.36
C PHE A 336 2.18 1.33 -9.72
N GLY A 337 2.98 0.72 -8.83
CA GLY A 337 4.27 0.18 -9.17
C GLY A 337 4.06 -1.17 -9.85
N THR A 338 4.21 -1.20 -11.18
CA THR A 338 3.82 -2.35 -11.99
C THR A 338 4.99 -3.21 -12.43
N GLU A 339 6.21 -2.68 -12.34
CA GLU A 339 7.40 -3.46 -12.65
C GLU A 339 8.66 -2.92 -11.98
N HIS A 340 9.45 -3.83 -11.42
CA HIS A 340 10.84 -3.63 -11.02
C HIS A 340 11.56 -4.97 -10.95
N SER A 341 12.63 -5.15 -11.72
CA SER A 341 13.42 -6.39 -11.72
C SER A 341 14.43 -6.45 -10.58
N GLY A 342 14.66 -7.66 -10.09
CA GLY A 342 15.94 -8.06 -9.53
C GLY A 342 16.85 -8.64 -10.59
N GLY A 343 18.14 -8.79 -10.27
CA GLY A 343 19.06 -9.39 -11.21
C GLY A 343 20.54 -9.14 -10.91
N THR A 344 21.40 -9.75 -11.70
CA THR A 344 22.86 -9.77 -11.44
C THR A 344 23.53 -8.40 -11.50
N TRP A 345 22.91 -7.40 -12.12
CA TRP A 345 23.40 -6.02 -12.19
C TRP A 345 23.12 -5.20 -10.93
N ILE A 346 22.25 -5.68 -10.04
CA ILE A 346 21.93 -4.99 -8.79
C ILE A 346 23.05 -5.21 -7.79
N ALA A 347 23.67 -4.14 -7.34
CA ALA A 347 24.80 -4.20 -6.42
C ALA A 347 24.45 -4.80 -5.04
N ASN A 348 23.26 -4.51 -4.52
CA ASN A 348 22.70 -5.10 -3.30
C ASN A 348 21.20 -5.30 -3.47
N GLN A 349 20.78 -6.55 -3.67
CA GLN A 349 19.39 -6.88 -4.00
C GLN A 349 18.44 -6.61 -2.83
N GLN A 350 18.80 -6.98 -1.61
CA GLN A 350 17.96 -6.72 -0.45
C GLN A 350 17.70 -5.23 -0.27
N ARG A 351 18.75 -4.42 -0.42
CA ARG A 351 18.63 -2.95 -0.31
C ARG A 351 17.70 -2.39 -1.38
N GLU A 352 17.92 -2.79 -2.62
CA GLU A 352 17.11 -2.33 -3.76
C GLU A 352 15.63 -2.63 -3.56
N ASP A 353 15.30 -3.87 -3.21
CA ASP A 353 13.92 -4.30 -2.98
C ASP A 353 13.26 -3.52 -1.84
N MET A 354 13.96 -3.34 -0.72
CA MET A 354 13.40 -2.65 0.44
C MET A 354 13.20 -1.15 0.18
N LEU A 355 14.11 -0.52 -0.57
CA LEU A 355 13.94 0.87 -0.99
C LEU A 355 12.76 1.00 -1.95
N ASN A 356 12.62 0.08 -2.92
CA ASN A 356 11.46 0.09 -3.82
C ASN A 356 10.14 -0.02 -3.07
N ILE A 357 10.04 -0.92 -2.09
CA ILE A 357 8.83 -1.04 -1.26
C ILE A 357 8.53 0.29 -0.55
N VAL A 358 9.54 0.90 0.06
CA VAL A 358 9.37 2.16 0.81
C VAL A 358 9.09 3.33 -0.15
N ASP A 359 9.88 3.49 -1.19
CA ASP A 359 9.84 4.68 -2.04
C ASP A 359 8.60 4.72 -2.93
N TYR A 360 8.25 3.59 -3.58
CA TYR A 360 7.00 3.53 -4.35
C TYR A 360 5.79 3.85 -3.47
N THR A 361 5.71 3.23 -2.30
CA THR A 361 4.53 3.38 -1.46
C THR A 361 4.48 4.72 -0.71
N ARG A 362 5.62 5.32 -0.36
CA ARG A 362 5.66 6.70 0.15
C ARG A 362 5.26 7.71 -0.91
N ASN A 363 5.47 7.40 -2.18
CA ASN A 363 5.09 8.20 -3.32
C ASN A 363 3.78 7.71 -3.98
N TRP A 364 2.80 7.33 -3.17
CA TRP A 364 1.41 7.05 -3.55
C TRP A 364 1.13 5.74 -4.27
N ALA A 365 2.13 4.90 -4.57
CA ALA A 365 1.84 3.62 -5.23
C ALA A 365 0.94 2.73 -4.36
N LYS A 366 -0.07 2.16 -4.99
CA LYS A 366 -1.02 1.22 -4.41
C LYS A 366 -0.62 -0.23 -4.62
N SER A 367 0.41 -0.47 -5.43
CA SER A 367 1.03 -1.78 -5.64
C SER A 367 2.55 -1.69 -5.70
N VAL A 368 3.20 -2.83 -5.47
CA VAL A 368 4.63 -3.05 -5.77
C VAL A 368 4.73 -4.41 -6.44
N THR A 369 5.26 -4.46 -7.66
CA THR A 369 5.29 -5.65 -8.48
C THR A 369 6.69 -5.92 -9.01
N LYS A 370 7.19 -7.13 -8.77
CA LYS A 370 8.50 -7.57 -9.25
C LYS A 370 8.41 -8.18 -10.65
N TRP A 371 9.46 -8.07 -11.41
CA TRP A 371 9.73 -8.82 -12.60
C TRP A 371 10.85 -9.82 -12.30
N SER A 372 10.59 -11.16 -12.04
CA SER A 372 9.32 -11.87 -12.23
C SER A 372 9.02 -12.83 -11.06
N LEU A 373 7.96 -13.66 -11.18
CA LEU A 373 7.59 -14.63 -10.14
C LEU A 373 8.58 -15.79 -10.04
N ALA A 374 8.98 -16.36 -11.18
CA ALA A 374 9.87 -17.51 -11.22
C ALA A 374 10.72 -17.54 -12.49
N VAL A 375 11.97 -17.98 -12.33
CA VAL A 375 12.90 -18.35 -13.41
C VAL A 375 13.59 -19.67 -13.05
N ASP A 376 14.29 -20.30 -14.01
CA ASP A 376 15.14 -21.45 -13.72
C ASP A 376 16.53 -21.02 -13.17
N GLN A 377 17.40 -21.99 -12.86
CA GLN A 377 18.76 -21.77 -12.38
C GLN A 377 19.65 -21.00 -13.38
N ASN A 378 19.26 -20.91 -14.64
CA ASN A 378 19.93 -20.17 -15.70
C ASN A 378 19.26 -18.82 -16.00
N ARG A 379 18.27 -18.41 -15.19
CA ARG A 379 17.42 -17.22 -15.39
C ARG A 379 16.55 -17.26 -16.62
N GLY A 380 16.17 -18.47 -17.05
CA GLY A 380 15.33 -18.75 -18.20
C GLY A 380 14.08 -19.55 -17.85
N PRO A 381 13.45 -20.11 -18.90
CA PRO A 381 13.63 -19.75 -20.30
C PRO A 381 13.29 -18.29 -20.59
N HIS A 382 14.01 -17.70 -21.54
CA HIS A 382 13.76 -16.32 -21.98
C HIS A 382 13.79 -16.25 -23.53
N ASN A 383 13.08 -15.26 -24.07
CA ASN A 383 12.92 -15.05 -25.50
C ASN A 383 13.57 -13.72 -25.89
N GLY A 384 14.90 -13.72 -25.99
CA GLY A 384 15.69 -12.57 -26.43
C GLY A 384 15.83 -11.42 -25.45
N GLY A 385 15.19 -11.47 -24.28
CA GLY A 385 15.23 -10.43 -23.26
C GLY A 385 16.07 -10.79 -22.05
N CYS A 386 15.66 -10.40 -20.87
CA CYS A 386 16.44 -10.37 -19.64
C CYS A 386 17.03 -11.73 -19.19
N GLY A 387 18.18 -12.11 -19.76
CA GLY A 387 18.94 -13.30 -19.33
C GLY A 387 19.68 -13.14 -18.01
N THR A 388 19.50 -12.02 -17.32
CA THR A 388 20.13 -11.69 -16.03
C THR A 388 19.13 -11.37 -14.92
N CYS A 389 17.82 -11.38 -15.22
CA CYS A 389 16.75 -11.16 -14.25
C CYS A 389 16.60 -12.35 -13.30
N ASP A 390 16.46 -12.06 -12.02
CA ASP A 390 16.10 -13.05 -11.01
C ASP A 390 14.55 -13.16 -10.88
N GLY A 391 14.08 -14.15 -10.16
CA GLY A 391 12.68 -14.32 -9.78
C GLY A 391 12.52 -14.37 -8.27
N LEU A 392 11.29 -14.25 -7.79
CA LEU A 392 11.00 -14.51 -6.38
C LEU A 392 11.40 -15.92 -5.99
N VAL A 393 11.29 -16.85 -6.92
CA VAL A 393 11.75 -18.23 -6.76
C VAL A 393 12.58 -18.68 -7.96
N THR A 394 13.54 -19.57 -7.71
CA THR A 394 14.27 -20.31 -8.74
C THR A 394 13.77 -21.75 -8.76
N VAL A 395 13.27 -22.19 -9.90
CA VAL A 395 12.86 -23.58 -10.12
C VAL A 395 14.01 -24.33 -10.79
N HIS A 396 14.52 -25.37 -10.13
CA HIS A 396 15.59 -26.19 -10.69
C HIS A 396 15.03 -27.18 -11.72
N ASP A 397 15.44 -27.01 -12.97
CA ASP A 397 15.05 -27.84 -14.10
C ASP A 397 16.27 -28.32 -14.88
N GLY A 398 16.48 -29.63 -14.95
CA GLY A 398 17.57 -30.24 -15.73
C GLY A 398 18.97 -30.13 -15.12
N ASP A 399 19.10 -29.76 -13.86
CA ASP A 399 20.36 -29.75 -13.11
C ASP A 399 20.39 -30.79 -11.97
N GLY A 400 21.47 -30.80 -11.18
CA GLY A 400 21.62 -31.74 -10.05
C GLY A 400 20.63 -31.52 -8.90
N ALA A 401 19.90 -30.40 -8.88
CA ALA A 401 18.88 -30.03 -7.90
C ALA A 401 17.46 -30.11 -8.50
N SER A 402 17.27 -30.67 -9.68
CA SER A 402 15.97 -30.77 -10.37
C SER A 402 14.88 -31.27 -9.43
N GLY A 403 13.72 -30.61 -9.49
CA GLY A 403 12.57 -30.89 -8.63
C GLY A 403 12.52 -30.09 -7.34
N THR A 404 13.49 -29.19 -7.12
CA THR A 404 13.52 -28.28 -5.98
C THR A 404 13.22 -26.85 -6.37
N VAL A 405 12.91 -26.02 -5.38
CA VAL A 405 12.62 -24.59 -5.53
C VAL A 405 13.38 -23.81 -4.48
N ASP A 406 14.20 -22.88 -4.91
CA ASP A 406 14.87 -21.93 -4.03
C ASP A 406 14.03 -20.65 -3.89
N TYR A 407 13.91 -20.17 -2.67
CA TYR A 407 13.26 -18.89 -2.35
C TYR A 407 14.33 -17.82 -2.23
N THR A 408 14.35 -16.89 -3.18
CA THR A 408 15.38 -15.85 -3.28
C THR A 408 15.19 -14.75 -2.24
N ILE A 409 16.15 -13.83 -2.13
CA ILE A 409 15.97 -12.64 -1.28
C ILE A 409 14.73 -11.84 -1.68
N GLU A 410 14.36 -11.80 -2.97
CA GLU A 410 13.17 -11.10 -3.47
C GLU A 410 11.86 -11.68 -2.93
N TYR A 411 11.79 -13.00 -2.70
CA TYR A 411 10.68 -13.63 -2.02
C TYR A 411 10.53 -13.11 -0.59
N TYR A 412 11.63 -13.00 0.14
CA TYR A 412 11.60 -12.59 1.54
C TYR A 412 11.35 -11.09 1.69
N THR A 413 11.92 -10.26 0.83
CA THR A 413 11.68 -8.80 0.84
C THR A 413 10.24 -8.47 0.47
N MET A 414 9.70 -9.11 -0.57
CA MET A 414 8.27 -8.99 -0.92
C MET A 414 7.37 -9.47 0.22
N GLY A 415 7.79 -10.51 0.93
CA GLY A 415 7.07 -11.03 2.09
C GLY A 415 6.99 -10.03 3.26
N HIS A 416 7.97 -9.13 3.42
CA HIS A 416 7.88 -8.04 4.41
C HIS A 416 6.72 -7.08 4.11
N LEU A 417 6.31 -6.95 2.85
CA LEU A 417 5.13 -6.19 2.46
C LEU A 417 3.87 -7.06 2.51
N THR A 418 3.81 -8.12 1.71
CA THR A 418 2.56 -8.80 1.37
C THR A 418 2.00 -9.67 2.48
N LYS A 419 2.86 -10.22 3.36
CA LYS A 419 2.43 -11.01 4.51
C LYS A 419 1.75 -10.17 5.59
N PHE A 420 2.14 -8.91 5.72
CA PHE A 420 1.75 -8.06 6.85
C PHE A 420 0.86 -6.88 6.45
N VAL A 421 0.85 -6.49 5.17
CA VAL A 421 0.00 -5.43 4.63
C VAL A 421 -1.02 -6.05 3.68
N ARG A 422 -2.26 -6.04 4.10
CA ARG A 422 -3.35 -6.68 3.33
C ARG A 422 -3.96 -5.73 2.32
N PRO A 423 -4.52 -6.22 1.21
CA PRO A 423 -5.38 -5.40 0.36
C PRO A 423 -6.43 -4.67 1.17
N GLY A 424 -6.60 -3.37 0.91
CA GLY A 424 -7.44 -2.48 1.71
C GLY A 424 -6.72 -1.80 2.88
N ALA A 425 -5.47 -2.16 3.19
CA ALA A 425 -4.68 -1.44 4.19
C ALA A 425 -4.45 0.01 3.74
N ARG A 426 -4.49 0.95 4.69
CA ARG A 426 -4.21 2.35 4.43
C ARG A 426 -2.79 2.68 4.86
N ARG A 427 -2.00 3.32 3.98
CA ARG A 427 -0.72 3.90 4.40
C ARG A 427 -0.99 4.98 5.42
N ILE A 428 -0.27 4.95 6.55
CA ILE A 428 -0.36 5.94 7.63
C ILE A 428 0.97 6.68 7.76
N ALA A 429 0.96 7.82 8.45
CA ALA A 429 2.17 8.60 8.62
C ALA A 429 3.20 7.85 9.46
N SER A 430 4.45 7.89 9.01
CA SER A 430 5.62 7.51 9.79
C SER A 430 6.77 8.46 9.48
N THR A 431 7.59 8.76 10.50
CA THR A 431 8.77 9.64 10.32
C THR A 431 9.68 9.08 9.23
N ALA A 432 9.98 9.90 8.22
CA ALA A 432 10.95 9.51 7.20
C ALA A 432 12.37 9.49 7.81
N SER A 433 13.13 8.45 7.53
CA SER A 433 14.52 8.33 7.94
C SER A 433 15.34 7.78 6.78
N ALA A 434 16.39 8.50 6.40
CA ALA A 434 17.38 8.01 5.44
C ALA A 434 18.26 6.92 6.05
N SER A 435 18.37 6.89 7.36
CA SER A 435 19.18 5.94 8.12
C SER A 435 18.50 4.59 8.29
N VAL A 436 17.16 4.62 8.46
CA VAL A 436 16.28 3.45 8.52
C VAL A 436 15.06 3.73 7.64
N PRO A 437 15.16 3.59 6.32
CA PRO A 437 14.02 3.72 5.41
C PRO A 437 12.85 2.87 5.90
N ASN A 438 11.65 3.45 5.94
CA ASN A 438 10.49 2.79 6.52
C ASN A 438 9.18 3.26 5.90
N VAL A 439 8.12 2.48 6.07
CA VAL A 439 6.74 2.86 5.73
C VAL A 439 5.77 2.15 6.68
N ALA A 440 4.74 2.85 7.12
CA ALA A 440 3.74 2.32 8.05
C ALA A 440 2.36 2.17 7.38
N TRP A 441 1.65 1.12 7.81
CA TRP A 441 0.34 0.75 7.30
C TRP A 441 -0.63 0.41 8.44
N ARG A 442 -1.90 0.70 8.23
CA ARG A 442 -3.00 0.23 9.06
C ARG A 442 -3.90 -0.70 8.23
N ASN A 443 -3.98 -1.94 8.65
CA ASN A 443 -4.81 -2.97 8.01
C ASN A 443 -6.31 -2.74 8.25
N PRO A 444 -7.19 -3.36 7.45
CA PRO A 444 -8.64 -3.27 7.65
C PRO A 444 -9.13 -3.76 9.02
N ASP A 445 -8.41 -4.70 9.64
CA ASP A 445 -8.69 -5.19 11.00
C ASP A 445 -8.14 -4.29 12.12
N GLY A 446 -7.54 -3.15 11.76
CA GLY A 446 -6.95 -2.20 12.69
C GLY A 446 -5.54 -2.53 13.16
N SER A 447 -4.96 -3.68 12.77
CA SER A 447 -3.55 -3.98 13.03
C SER A 447 -2.64 -3.05 12.24
N LYS A 448 -1.45 -2.78 12.76
CA LYS A 448 -0.42 -1.94 12.14
C LYS A 448 0.74 -2.79 11.67
N ALA A 449 1.39 -2.33 10.59
CA ALA A 449 2.64 -2.89 10.10
C ALA A 449 3.60 -1.74 9.79
N LEU A 450 4.78 -1.74 10.40
CA LEU A 450 5.89 -0.85 10.08
C LEU A 450 6.97 -1.68 9.40
N ILE A 451 7.21 -1.43 8.12
CA ILE A 451 8.29 -2.04 7.35
C ILE A 451 9.49 -1.13 7.44
N ALA A 452 10.67 -1.67 7.75
CA ALA A 452 11.90 -0.90 7.95
C ALA A 452 13.12 -1.67 7.45
N TYR A 453 14.17 -0.95 7.09
CA TYR A 453 15.43 -1.54 6.62
C TYR A 453 16.64 -0.86 7.24
N ASN A 454 17.56 -1.64 7.82
CA ASN A 454 18.86 -1.17 8.28
C ASN A 454 19.95 -1.57 7.29
N ASP A 455 20.37 -0.63 6.44
CA ASP A 455 21.43 -0.85 5.44
C ASP A 455 22.84 -0.83 6.04
N ALA A 456 23.03 -0.33 7.25
CA ALA A 456 24.34 -0.31 7.91
C ALA A 456 24.82 -1.74 8.22
N SER A 457 26.13 -1.92 8.38
CA SER A 457 26.70 -3.17 8.87
C SER A 457 26.50 -3.37 10.37
N ALA A 458 26.36 -2.28 11.13
CA ALA A 458 26.11 -2.28 12.57
C ALA A 458 24.62 -2.27 12.90
N ALA A 459 24.27 -2.84 14.05
CA ALA A 459 22.93 -2.73 14.58
C ALA A 459 22.56 -1.27 14.89
N LYS A 460 21.30 -0.93 14.72
CA LYS A 460 20.72 0.37 15.08
C LYS A 460 19.60 0.21 16.09
N THR A 461 19.57 1.07 17.07
CA THR A 461 18.42 1.17 17.96
C THR A 461 17.30 1.90 17.25
N VAL A 462 16.19 1.22 16.99
CA VAL A 462 14.96 1.79 16.41
C VAL A 462 13.95 1.93 17.54
N THR A 463 13.42 3.14 17.70
CA THR A 463 12.33 3.43 18.63
C THR A 463 11.08 3.78 17.84
N ILE A 464 10.02 3.02 18.05
CA ILE A 464 8.69 3.26 17.46
C ILE A 464 7.89 4.06 18.48
N ASP A 465 7.62 5.32 18.20
CA ASP A 465 6.72 6.16 19.00
C ASP A 465 5.31 6.07 18.43
N TRP A 466 4.34 5.66 19.27
CA TRP A 466 2.94 5.50 18.88
C TRP A 466 2.01 6.01 19.98
N GLY A 467 1.46 7.20 19.80
CA GLY A 467 0.77 7.94 20.85
C GLY A 467 1.73 8.36 21.97
N ALA A 468 1.35 8.15 23.23
CA ALA A 468 2.21 8.42 24.38
C ALA A 468 2.99 7.20 24.86
N GLN A 469 3.28 6.26 23.97
CA GLN A 469 4.05 5.07 24.27
C GLN A 469 5.10 4.82 23.19
N HIS A 470 6.15 4.10 23.57
CA HIS A 470 7.24 3.74 22.68
C HIS A 470 7.63 2.28 22.82
N ALA A 471 8.17 1.73 21.75
CA ALA A 471 8.75 0.40 21.74
C ALA A 471 10.13 0.46 21.09
N THR A 472 11.15 -0.08 21.74
CA THR A 472 12.55 0.00 21.29
C THR A 472 13.07 -1.38 20.91
N TYR A 473 13.73 -1.44 19.76
CA TYR A 473 14.30 -2.67 19.21
C TYR A 473 15.72 -2.43 18.66
N SER A 474 16.64 -3.36 18.95
CA SER A 474 17.97 -3.36 18.34
C SER A 474 17.90 -4.07 16.98
N LEU A 475 17.74 -3.31 15.90
CA LEU A 475 17.64 -3.82 14.53
C LEU A 475 19.05 -4.16 14.01
N PRO A 476 19.39 -5.44 13.77
CA PRO A 476 20.71 -5.83 13.27
C PRO A 476 21.06 -5.15 11.95
N GLY A 477 22.36 -5.10 11.63
CA GLY A 477 22.81 -4.61 10.34
C GLY A 477 22.38 -5.50 9.18
N LYS A 478 22.27 -4.95 7.96
CA LYS A 478 21.87 -5.64 6.73
C LYS A 478 20.55 -6.42 6.91
N THR A 479 19.58 -5.80 7.58
CA THR A 479 18.37 -6.48 8.02
C THR A 479 17.10 -5.71 7.61
N SER A 480 16.21 -6.40 6.93
CA SER A 480 14.82 -5.99 6.71
C SER A 480 13.97 -6.42 7.89
N ALA A 481 13.08 -5.57 8.35
CA ALA A 481 12.18 -5.83 9.46
C ALA A 481 10.74 -5.43 9.14
N THR A 482 9.79 -6.20 9.67
CA THR A 482 8.40 -5.77 9.79
C THR A 482 7.96 -5.91 11.23
N PHE A 483 7.56 -4.80 11.83
CA PHE A 483 6.99 -4.71 13.16
C PHE A 483 5.47 -4.68 13.03
N THR A 484 4.77 -5.52 13.78
CA THR A 484 3.30 -5.54 13.77
C THR A 484 2.74 -5.45 15.18
N TRP A 485 1.66 -4.69 15.33
CA TRP A 485 0.95 -4.55 16.60
C TRP A 485 -0.54 -4.27 16.34
N SER A 486 -1.34 -4.39 17.40
CA SER A 486 -2.78 -4.11 17.38
C SER A 486 -3.13 -3.11 18.49
N GLY A 487 -4.41 -2.85 18.67
CA GLY A 487 -4.90 -1.94 19.70
C GLY A 487 -4.99 -0.49 19.24
N THR A 488 -5.15 0.38 20.21
CA THR A 488 -5.20 1.85 20.04
C THR A 488 -4.06 2.47 20.85
N PRO A 489 -3.47 3.60 20.39
CA PRO A 489 -2.34 4.21 21.09
C PRO A 489 -2.74 4.55 22.53
N SER A 490 -2.00 4.01 23.51
CA SER A 490 -2.18 4.41 24.89
C SER A 490 -1.60 5.81 25.09
N GLY A 491 -2.34 6.69 25.75
CA GLY A 491 -1.94 8.07 26.00
C GLY A 491 -2.51 9.10 25.06
N ASP A 492 -3.25 8.70 24.05
CA ASP A 492 -4.28 9.54 23.46
C ASP A 492 -5.52 9.51 24.37
N ALA A 493 -5.29 9.73 25.68
CA ALA A 493 -6.38 10.10 26.54
C ALA A 493 -7.03 11.33 25.91
N SER A 494 -8.33 11.23 25.63
CA SER A 494 -9.13 12.37 25.23
C SER A 494 -8.75 13.56 26.11
N ARG A 495 -8.18 14.60 25.52
CA ARG A 495 -7.79 15.81 26.25
C ARG A 495 -9.02 16.69 26.34
N SER A 496 -9.49 16.95 27.53
CA SER A 496 -10.66 17.81 27.72
C SER A 496 -10.27 19.13 28.37
N GLY A 497 -10.77 20.22 27.83
CA GLY A 497 -10.50 21.56 28.32
C GLY A 497 -11.24 22.63 27.52
N SER A 498 -10.91 23.90 27.79
CA SER A 498 -11.36 25.00 26.95
C SER A 498 -10.29 25.36 25.94
N PHE A 499 -10.64 25.49 24.67
CA PHE A 499 -9.74 26.09 23.68
C PHE A 499 -9.72 27.60 23.84
N ALA A 500 -8.66 28.14 24.42
CA ALA A 500 -8.42 29.58 24.49
C ALA A 500 -7.72 30.05 23.19
N GLY A 501 -8.30 31.03 22.52
CA GLY A 501 -7.84 31.55 21.23
C GLY A 501 -7.65 33.08 21.27
N LEU A 502 -8.02 33.75 20.19
CA LEU A 502 -7.86 35.18 19.98
C LEU A 502 -8.36 35.99 21.18
N ALA A 503 -7.54 36.98 21.62
CA ALA A 503 -7.79 37.85 22.77
C ALA A 503 -8.06 37.11 24.10
N GLY A 504 -7.60 35.86 24.23
CA GLY A 504 -7.80 35.04 25.43
C GLY A 504 -9.22 34.51 25.62
N LYS A 505 -10.07 34.64 24.61
CA LYS A 505 -11.44 34.13 24.60
C LYS A 505 -11.49 32.66 24.23
N CYS A 506 -12.62 32.00 24.48
CA CYS A 506 -12.79 30.57 24.32
C CYS A 506 -13.61 30.20 23.06
N LEU A 507 -13.26 29.06 22.44
CA LEU A 507 -14.10 28.39 21.44
C LEU A 507 -15.38 27.93 22.16
N ASP A 508 -16.53 28.31 21.61
CA ASP A 508 -17.81 28.22 22.28
C ASP A 508 -18.91 27.71 21.33
N VAL A 509 -19.80 26.89 21.85
CA VAL A 509 -21.02 26.48 21.15
C VAL A 509 -22.10 27.52 21.45
N ALA A 510 -22.57 28.23 20.44
CA ALA A 510 -23.51 29.33 20.59
C ALA A 510 -24.77 28.95 21.40
N GLY A 511 -25.02 29.69 22.46
CA GLY A 511 -26.13 29.49 23.38
C GLY A 511 -26.09 28.14 24.14
N GLY A 512 -24.99 27.40 24.08
CA GLY A 512 -24.91 26.05 24.69
C GLY A 512 -25.87 25.03 24.10
N ALA A 513 -26.35 25.23 22.87
CA ALA A 513 -27.34 24.39 22.24
C ALA A 513 -26.67 23.16 21.58
N ALA A 514 -27.12 21.95 21.96
CA ALA A 514 -26.61 20.70 21.41
C ALA A 514 -27.31 20.25 20.09
N ALA A 515 -27.99 21.16 19.38
CA ALA A 515 -28.65 20.85 18.12
C ALA A 515 -27.64 20.80 16.96
N ASN A 516 -27.90 19.93 15.94
CA ASN A 516 -27.14 19.93 14.71
C ASN A 516 -27.26 21.29 13.99
N GLY A 517 -26.14 21.80 13.48
CA GLY A 517 -26.08 23.11 12.86
C GLY A 517 -25.85 24.26 13.84
N THR A 518 -25.73 24.01 15.14
CA THR A 518 -25.41 25.06 16.10
C THR A 518 -24.03 25.67 15.79
N ALA A 519 -24.00 27.00 15.76
CA ALA A 519 -22.80 27.74 15.45
C ALA A 519 -21.68 27.50 16.47
N VAL A 520 -20.46 27.35 16.00
CA VAL A 520 -19.26 27.45 16.81
C VAL A 520 -18.69 28.87 16.64
N GLN A 521 -18.31 29.49 17.75
CA GLN A 521 -17.98 30.91 17.84
C GLN A 521 -16.85 31.17 18.82
N LEU A 522 -16.31 32.39 18.83
CA LEU A 522 -15.48 32.93 19.90
C LEU A 522 -16.36 33.63 20.96
N TYR A 523 -16.12 33.37 22.24
CA TYR A 523 -16.88 33.98 23.32
C TYR A 523 -16.02 34.14 24.57
N ASP A 524 -16.39 35.06 25.49
CA ASP A 524 -15.71 35.17 26.77
C ASP A 524 -15.69 33.81 27.49
N CYS A 525 -14.52 33.47 28.03
CA CYS A 525 -14.39 32.21 28.77
C CYS A 525 -15.24 32.27 30.04
N ASN A 526 -16.22 31.35 30.14
CA ASN A 526 -17.18 31.33 31.24
C ASN A 526 -17.25 29.95 31.93
N GLY A 527 -16.44 28.98 31.52
CA GLY A 527 -16.35 27.64 32.10
C GLY A 527 -17.57 26.75 31.90
N SER A 528 -18.50 27.15 31.03
CA SER A 528 -19.71 26.37 30.73
C SER A 528 -19.39 25.10 29.94
N ALA A 529 -20.36 24.17 29.89
CA ALA A 529 -20.26 22.97 29.07
C ALA A 529 -20.11 23.26 27.55
N ALA A 530 -20.59 24.45 27.11
CA ALA A 530 -20.45 24.91 25.71
C ALA A 530 -19.00 25.20 25.30
N GLN A 531 -18.12 25.40 26.29
CA GLN A 531 -16.70 25.68 26.07
C GLN A 531 -15.79 24.52 26.46
N ARG A 532 -16.39 23.40 26.90
CA ARG A 532 -15.64 22.20 27.25
C ARG A 532 -15.51 21.27 26.06
N TRP A 533 -14.36 21.30 25.44
CA TRP A 533 -14.04 20.51 24.27
C TRP A 533 -13.19 19.29 24.65
N THR A 534 -13.43 18.20 23.96
CA THR A 534 -12.63 16.96 24.09
C THR A 534 -11.99 16.65 22.75
N VAL A 535 -10.68 16.75 22.66
CA VAL A 535 -9.89 16.24 21.52
C VAL A 535 -9.76 14.74 21.69
N ARG A 536 -10.20 13.99 20.72
CA ARG A 536 -10.18 12.53 20.75
C ARG A 536 -9.11 11.95 19.84
N PRO A 537 -8.63 10.74 20.12
CA PRO A 537 -7.64 10.04 19.29
C PRO A 537 -8.09 9.78 17.86
N ASP A 538 -9.40 9.65 17.62
CA ASP A 538 -9.98 9.45 16.30
C ASP A 538 -9.98 10.71 15.41
N GLY A 539 -9.37 11.80 15.93
CA GLY A 539 -9.31 13.12 15.29
C GLY A 539 -10.60 13.92 15.43
N SER A 540 -11.60 13.44 16.16
CA SER A 540 -12.77 14.26 16.45
C SER A 540 -12.52 15.22 17.61
N ILE A 541 -13.06 16.44 17.51
CA ILE A 541 -13.11 17.41 18.60
C ILE A 541 -14.58 17.54 19.01
N GLN A 542 -14.89 17.24 20.26
CA GLN A 542 -16.28 17.08 20.71
C GLN A 542 -16.64 18.05 21.84
N ALA A 543 -17.85 18.58 21.79
CA ALA A 543 -18.52 19.29 22.88
C ALA A 543 -19.99 18.90 22.93
N LEU A 544 -20.61 18.89 24.12
CA LEU A 544 -22.04 18.60 24.31
C LEU A 544 -22.50 17.28 23.65
N GLY A 545 -21.61 16.27 23.56
CA GLY A 545 -21.90 14.97 22.95
C GLY A 545 -21.92 14.96 21.41
N LYS A 546 -21.49 16.02 20.75
CA LYS A 546 -21.43 16.18 19.29
C LYS A 546 -20.03 16.61 18.83
N CYS A 547 -19.78 16.56 17.52
CA CYS A 547 -18.50 16.87 16.92
C CYS A 547 -18.42 18.30 16.34
N LEU A 548 -17.25 18.92 16.47
CA LEU A 548 -16.88 20.10 15.66
C LEU A 548 -16.85 19.67 14.19
N ASP A 549 -17.62 20.35 13.37
CA ASP A 549 -17.91 19.96 12.00
C ASP A 549 -17.79 21.17 11.05
N VAL A 550 -17.31 20.91 9.83
CA VAL A 550 -17.31 21.92 8.77
C VAL A 550 -18.61 21.80 7.98
N VAL A 551 -19.39 22.89 7.94
CA VAL A 551 -20.71 22.92 7.26
C VAL A 551 -20.62 22.37 5.84
N GLY A 552 -21.42 21.36 5.56
CA GLY A 552 -21.50 20.73 4.24
C GLY A 552 -20.24 19.99 3.80
N GLY A 553 -19.27 19.78 4.69
CA GLY A 553 -17.98 19.18 4.34
C GLY A 553 -17.15 20.00 3.35
N SER A 554 -17.42 21.30 3.27
CA SER A 554 -16.72 22.23 2.36
C SER A 554 -15.22 22.33 2.70
N THR A 555 -14.38 22.37 1.67
CA THR A 555 -12.94 22.59 1.80
C THR A 555 -12.51 24.02 1.44
N ALA A 556 -13.47 24.91 1.16
CA ALA A 556 -13.19 26.29 0.78
C ALA A 556 -12.82 27.18 1.99
N ASP A 557 -11.98 28.19 1.76
CA ASP A 557 -11.75 29.26 2.74
C ASP A 557 -13.07 29.96 3.10
N GLY A 558 -13.30 30.24 4.39
CA GLY A 558 -14.52 30.84 4.90
C GLY A 558 -15.65 29.85 5.17
N ALA A 559 -15.46 28.54 4.93
CA ALA A 559 -16.46 27.56 5.31
C ALA A 559 -16.66 27.54 6.83
N ARG A 560 -17.91 27.72 7.27
CA ARG A 560 -18.27 27.87 8.68
C ARG A 560 -18.13 26.56 9.44
N THR A 561 -17.86 26.69 10.76
CA THR A 561 -17.90 25.54 11.65
C THR A 561 -19.20 25.51 12.45
N GLN A 562 -19.63 24.32 12.77
CA GLN A 562 -20.85 24.00 13.49
C GLN A 562 -20.66 22.85 14.46
N LEU A 563 -21.63 22.63 15.31
CA LEU A 563 -21.79 21.40 16.08
C LEU A 563 -22.71 20.44 15.30
N TYR A 564 -22.30 19.17 15.12
CA TYR A 564 -23.08 18.18 14.40
C TYR A 564 -22.94 16.78 14.99
N ASP A 565 -23.89 15.87 14.72
CA ASP A 565 -23.76 14.46 15.11
C ASP A 565 -22.44 13.89 14.61
N CYS A 566 -21.72 13.17 15.47
CA CYS A 566 -20.48 12.54 15.09
C CYS A 566 -20.73 11.44 14.06
N ASN A 567 -20.26 11.62 12.84
CA ASN A 567 -20.48 10.73 11.71
C ASN A 567 -19.18 10.23 11.06
N GLY A 568 -18.00 10.65 11.58
CA GLY A 568 -16.68 10.20 11.15
C GLY A 568 -16.25 10.66 9.76
N THR A 569 -16.98 11.62 9.14
CA THR A 569 -16.61 12.19 7.82
C THR A 569 -15.39 13.10 7.93
N GLY A 570 -14.79 13.45 6.78
CA GLY A 570 -13.68 14.39 6.70
C GLY A 570 -13.97 15.76 7.32
N ALA A 571 -15.25 16.20 7.31
CA ALA A 571 -15.70 17.45 7.95
C ALA A 571 -15.42 17.49 9.46
N GLN A 572 -15.26 16.33 10.10
CA GLN A 572 -15.11 16.17 11.57
C GLN A 572 -13.72 15.66 11.97
N ARG A 573 -12.79 15.58 11.02
CA ARG A 573 -11.41 15.12 11.30
C ARG A 573 -10.49 16.32 11.47
N TRP A 574 -9.93 16.42 12.67
CA TRP A 574 -9.09 17.53 13.08
C TRP A 574 -7.78 17.04 13.67
N SER A 575 -6.72 17.75 13.41
CA SER A 575 -5.43 17.59 14.09
C SER A 575 -5.22 18.79 15.01
N TYR A 576 -4.84 18.55 16.25
CA TYR A 576 -4.48 19.60 17.22
C TYR A 576 -3.01 19.48 17.61
N ASP A 577 -2.24 20.50 17.31
CA ASP A 577 -0.86 20.63 17.76
C ASP A 577 -0.77 21.58 18.96
N ALA A 578 -0.52 21.02 20.14
CA ALA A 578 -0.43 21.81 21.38
C ALA A 578 0.80 22.73 21.43
N THR A 579 1.83 22.46 20.60
CA THR A 579 3.07 23.27 20.55
C THR A 579 2.85 24.53 19.73
N THR A 580 2.21 24.41 18.58
CA THR A 580 1.94 25.54 17.68
C THR A 580 0.59 26.18 17.92
N GLY A 581 -0.33 25.49 18.61
CA GLY A 581 -1.71 25.92 18.83
C GLY A 581 -2.60 25.77 17.59
N ASP A 582 -2.17 25.01 16.59
CA ASP A 582 -2.93 24.82 15.37
C ASP A 582 -4.02 23.75 15.56
N VAL A 583 -5.23 24.06 15.12
CA VAL A 583 -6.35 23.12 14.96
C VAL A 583 -6.66 23.03 13.48
N VAL A 584 -6.27 21.95 12.82
CA VAL A 584 -6.34 21.79 11.36
C VAL A 584 -7.40 20.77 10.98
N ASN A 585 -8.36 21.13 10.13
CA ASN A 585 -9.22 20.14 9.48
C ASN A 585 -8.38 19.38 8.44
N THR A 586 -8.18 18.08 8.66
CA THR A 586 -7.23 17.29 7.87
C THR A 586 -7.74 16.99 6.44
N ALA A 587 -9.06 17.02 6.21
CA ALA A 587 -9.63 16.80 4.88
C ALA A 587 -9.51 18.04 4.00
N ALA A 588 -9.63 19.23 4.59
CA ALA A 588 -9.49 20.51 3.89
C ALA A 588 -8.04 21.03 3.89
N ASN A 589 -7.16 20.51 4.75
CA ASN A 589 -5.84 21.05 5.05
C ASN A 589 -5.90 22.55 5.40
N LYS A 590 -6.83 22.92 6.28
CA LYS A 590 -7.11 24.31 6.70
C LYS A 590 -7.24 24.43 8.20
N CYS A 591 -6.81 25.57 8.72
CA CYS A 591 -6.84 25.91 10.14
C CYS A 591 -8.24 26.38 10.60
N LEU A 592 -8.64 25.99 11.80
CA LEU A 592 -9.76 26.60 12.51
C LEU A 592 -9.43 28.07 12.76
N ASP A 593 -10.28 28.94 12.27
CA ASP A 593 -10.06 30.38 12.15
C ASP A 593 -11.24 31.15 12.72
N VAL A 594 -10.98 32.31 13.33
CA VAL A 594 -12.03 33.24 13.71
C VAL A 594 -12.23 34.28 12.61
N THR A 595 -13.45 34.34 12.08
CA THR A 595 -13.83 35.24 10.97
C THR A 595 -13.37 36.68 11.23
N ASP A 596 -12.80 37.28 10.18
CA ASP A 596 -12.38 38.70 10.12
C ASP A 596 -11.38 39.09 11.24
N ASN A 597 -10.70 38.11 11.83
CA ASN A 597 -9.83 38.33 13.00
C ASN A 597 -10.56 39.10 14.12
N SER A 598 -11.86 38.88 14.27
CA SER A 598 -12.71 39.63 15.20
C SER A 598 -12.63 39.03 16.61
N SER A 599 -12.28 39.84 17.59
CA SER A 599 -12.30 39.45 19.01
C SER A 599 -13.67 39.69 19.70
N ALA A 600 -14.71 40.03 18.95
CA ALA A 600 -16.05 40.22 19.47
C ALA A 600 -16.69 38.88 19.91
N ASN A 601 -17.49 38.90 21.00
CA ASN A 601 -18.32 37.74 21.35
C ASN A 601 -19.30 37.44 20.23
N GLY A 602 -19.42 36.15 19.85
CA GLY A 602 -20.24 35.72 18.73
C GLY A 602 -19.50 35.70 17.39
N ALA A 603 -18.21 36.08 17.31
CA ALA A 603 -17.40 35.95 16.10
C ALA A 603 -17.36 34.45 15.69
N ARG A 604 -17.74 34.17 14.44
CA ARG A 604 -17.97 32.80 13.95
C ARG A 604 -16.65 32.07 13.68
N GLY A 605 -16.62 30.79 14.05
CA GLY A 605 -15.59 29.89 13.62
C GLY A 605 -15.75 29.49 12.15
N GLN A 606 -14.67 29.37 11.44
CA GLN A 606 -14.56 28.94 10.05
C GLN A 606 -13.29 28.13 9.85
N ILE A 607 -13.10 27.56 8.66
CA ILE A 607 -11.79 27.08 8.22
C ILE A 607 -11.20 28.08 7.22
N TRP A 608 -9.89 28.28 7.30
CA TRP A 608 -9.14 29.15 6.40
C TRP A 608 -7.74 28.60 6.15
N SER A 609 -7.13 28.94 5.01
CA SER A 609 -5.73 28.60 4.73
C SER A 609 -4.85 28.99 5.90
N CYS A 610 -3.99 28.06 6.37
CA CYS A 610 -3.17 28.30 7.56
C CYS A 610 -2.14 29.39 7.29
N THR A 611 -2.25 30.50 8.01
CA THR A 611 -1.35 31.68 7.92
C THR A 611 -0.46 31.85 9.15
N GLY A 612 -0.76 31.11 10.23
CA GLY A 612 -0.10 31.29 11.52
C GLY A 612 -0.55 32.52 12.31
N ALA A 613 -1.58 33.25 11.85
CA ALA A 613 -2.12 34.44 12.52
C ALA A 613 -2.80 34.09 13.85
N ALA A 614 -2.94 35.09 14.73
CA ALA A 614 -3.45 34.91 16.09
C ALA A 614 -4.89 34.36 16.16
N ASN A 615 -5.73 34.64 15.16
CA ASN A 615 -7.10 34.11 15.03
C ASN A 615 -7.17 32.64 14.63
N GLN A 616 -6.03 32.00 14.36
CA GLN A 616 -5.90 30.56 14.06
C GLN A 616 -5.18 29.79 15.17
N LYS A 617 -4.87 30.44 16.31
CA LYS A 617 -4.14 29.80 17.40
C LYS A 617 -5.04 29.50 18.58
N TRP A 618 -4.99 28.27 19.03
CA TRP A 618 -5.86 27.71 20.06
C TRP A 618 -5.04 26.94 21.08
N GLN A 619 -5.22 27.26 22.36
CA GLN A 619 -4.58 26.55 23.47
C GLN A 619 -5.63 25.83 24.30
N LEU A 620 -5.54 24.49 24.35
CA LEU A 620 -6.39 23.67 25.19
C LEU A 620 -5.92 23.77 26.65
N ARG A 621 -6.77 24.29 27.58
CA ARG A 621 -6.49 24.55 28.99
C ARG A 621 -7.41 23.77 29.91
#